data_ca8aeca930eb250288f43c3b95bb4cd5
#
_entry.id   ca8aeca930eb250288f43c3b95bb4cd5
#
_cell.length_a   1.000
_cell.length_b   1.000
_cell.length_c   1.000
_cell.angle_alpha   90.00
_cell.angle_beta   90.00
_cell.angle_gamma   90.00
#
_symmetry.space_group_name_H-M   'P 1'
#
loop_
_entity.id
_entity.type
_entity.pdbx_description
1 polymer ?
#
loop_
_entity_poly.entity_id
_entity_poly.type
_entity_poly.pdbx_seq_one_letter_code
_entity_poly.pdbx_strand_id
1 'polypeptide(L)'
;MRDEDEDGEDLLGGEPVELPVDGVLDLHSFRPAEVADVVREYLETAWERGIRELRFIHGKGIGVQRQTVRTLLARDARVEAFGDAPLEAGGWGATWVRLRSS
;
A
#
# COMPACT_ATOMS: atom_id res chain seq x y z
N MET A 1 -31.66 1.92 -7.61
CA MET A 1 -30.94 1.74 -7.27
C MET A 1 -30.57 1.68 -7.04
N ARG A 2 -30.59 1.71 -7.18
CA ARG A 2 -29.77 1.57 -6.85
C ARG A 2 -29.17 1.44 -6.61
N ASP A 3 -29.40 1.41 -6.90
CA ASP A 3 -28.54 1.22 -6.48
C ASP A 3 -28.14 1.28 -6.24
N GLU A 4 -28.14 1.30 -6.45
CA GLU A 4 -27.41 1.20 -6.07
C GLU A 4 -26.83 1.29 -5.93
N ASP A 5 -27.06 1.21 -6.37
CA ASP A 5 -26.29 1.19 -6.02
C ASP A 5 -25.89 1.43 -5.91
N GLU A 6 -26.04 1.50 -6.29
CA GLU A 6 -25.37 1.58 -6.04
C GLU A 6 -24.87 1.92 -5.87
N ASP A 7 -25.05 1.99 -6.17
CA ASP A 7 -24.28 2.28 -5.83
C ASP A 7 -23.83 2.68 -5.67
N GLY A 8 -23.97 3.10 -5.97
CA GLY A 8 -23.24 3.25 -5.67
C GLY A 8 -22.87 3.60 -5.88
N GLU A 9 -22.89 3.73 -6.03
CA GLU A 9 -22.28 4.06 -6.02
C GLU A 9 -21.95 4.63 -5.98
N ASP A 10 -22.15 4.78 -6.37
CA ASP A 10 -21.70 5.35 -6.07
C ASP A 10 -21.84 6.00 -5.65
N LEU A 11 -21.81 5.84 -5.55
CA LEU A 11 -21.90 6.40 -4.98
C LEU A 11 -21.79 7.27 -4.77
N LEU A 12 -21.87 7.42 -4.43
CA LEU A 12 -21.54 8.40 -4.29
C LEU A 12 -21.42 9.25 -5.15
N GLY A 13 -21.90 9.80 -5.18
CA GLY A 13 -21.45 10.81 -6.09
C GLY A 13 -20.55 10.41 -7.20
N GLY A 14 -20.22 9.26 -7.30
CA GLY A 14 -19.44 8.76 -8.40
C GLY A 14 -18.00 9.26 -8.48
N GLU A 15 -17.61 10.09 -7.57
CA GLU A 15 -16.23 10.55 -7.56
C GLU A 15 -15.34 9.46 -7.00
N PRO A 16 -14.27 9.11 -7.69
CA PRO A 16 -13.35 8.13 -7.09
C PRO A 16 -12.73 8.72 -5.84
N VAL A 17 -12.76 7.94 -4.78
CA VAL A 17 -12.08 8.35 -3.57
C VAL A 17 -10.61 8.07 -3.77
N GLU A 18 -9.82 9.12 -3.84
CA GLU A 18 -8.39 8.94 -3.95
C GLU A 18 -7.80 8.76 -2.58
N LEU A 19 -7.05 7.68 -2.42
CA LEU A 19 -6.28 7.50 -1.21
C LEU A 19 -5.16 8.54 -1.20
N PRO A 20 -4.97 9.24 -0.08
CA PRO A 20 -3.84 10.13 0.01
C PRO A 20 -2.55 9.32 -0.08
N VAL A 21 -1.64 9.74 -0.95
CA VAL A 21 -0.36 9.07 -1.08
C VAL A 21 0.67 9.96 -0.42
N ASP A 22 0.94 9.66 0.84
CA ASP A 22 1.85 10.46 1.66
C ASP A 22 3.05 9.64 2.13
N GLY A 23 3.19 8.43 1.64
CA GLY A 23 4.30 7.57 2.01
C GLY A 23 3.96 6.50 3.03
N VAL A 24 2.76 6.51 3.58
CA VAL A 24 2.34 5.51 4.56
C VAL A 24 1.03 4.90 4.13
N LEU A 25 1.00 3.58 4.01
CA LEU A 25 -0.22 2.86 3.65
C LEU A 25 -0.51 1.79 4.69
N ASP A 26 -1.65 1.91 5.34
CA ASP A 26 -2.11 0.93 6.32
C ASP A 26 -2.95 -0.11 5.59
N LEU A 27 -2.50 -1.37 5.62
CA LEU A 27 -3.15 -2.45 4.89
C LEU A 27 -4.26 -3.12 5.68
N HIS A 28 -4.50 -2.69 6.93
CA HIS A 28 -5.52 -3.32 7.76
C HIS A 28 -6.92 -3.18 7.20
N SER A 29 -7.20 -2.11 6.46
CA SER A 29 -8.54 -1.88 5.94
C SER A 29 -8.80 -2.61 4.63
N PHE A 30 -7.84 -3.33 4.11
CA PHE A 30 -8.00 -4.05 2.84
C PHE A 30 -8.11 -5.54 3.09
N ARG A 31 -8.88 -6.21 2.24
CA ARG A 31 -8.97 -7.66 2.30
C ARG A 31 -7.67 -8.29 1.80
N PRO A 32 -7.29 -9.44 2.34
CA PRO A 32 -6.04 -10.09 1.89
C PRO A 32 -5.95 -10.25 0.37
N ALA A 33 -7.07 -10.53 -0.28
CA ALA A 33 -7.06 -10.71 -1.73
C ALA A 33 -6.78 -9.41 -2.49
N GLU A 34 -6.95 -8.26 -1.83
CA GLU A 34 -6.74 -6.96 -2.46
C GLU A 34 -5.34 -6.41 -2.24
N VAL A 35 -4.61 -6.97 -1.28
CA VAL A 35 -3.37 -6.36 -0.82
C VAL A 35 -2.35 -6.22 -1.96
N ALA A 36 -2.21 -7.25 -2.78
CA ALA A 36 -1.23 -7.21 -3.85
C ALA A 36 -1.51 -6.06 -4.83
N ASP A 37 -2.77 -5.92 -5.23
CA ASP A 37 -3.13 -4.87 -6.17
C ASP A 37 -2.97 -3.48 -5.57
N VAL A 38 -3.37 -3.33 -4.30
CA VAL A 38 -3.26 -2.06 -3.61
C VAL A 38 -1.80 -1.64 -3.49
N VAL A 39 -0.93 -2.57 -3.13
CA VAL A 39 0.49 -2.27 -3.00
C VAL A 39 1.08 -1.85 -4.34
N ARG A 40 0.75 -2.56 -5.41
CA ARG A 40 1.26 -2.21 -6.73
C ARG A 40 0.82 -0.81 -7.15
N GLU A 41 -0.45 -0.50 -6.94
CA GLU A 41 -0.96 0.83 -7.30
C GLU A 41 -0.31 1.92 -6.46
N TYR A 42 -0.12 1.64 -5.19
CA TYR A 42 0.51 2.63 -4.31
C TYR A 42 1.95 2.91 -4.74
N LEU A 43 2.68 1.85 -5.08
CA LEU A 43 4.04 2.02 -5.57
C LEU A 43 4.09 2.87 -6.83
N GLU A 44 3.18 2.60 -7.76
CA GLU A 44 3.14 3.34 -9.01
C GLU A 44 2.81 4.81 -8.76
N THR A 45 1.79 5.07 -7.97
CA THR A 45 1.38 6.45 -7.69
C THR A 45 2.47 7.21 -6.95
N ALA A 46 3.09 6.57 -5.96
CA ALA A 46 4.18 7.21 -5.23
C ALA A 46 5.34 7.55 -6.14
N TRP A 47 5.69 6.60 -7.02
CA TRP A 47 6.76 6.82 -7.98
C TRP A 47 6.47 8.03 -8.86
N GLU A 48 5.23 8.12 -9.37
CA GLU A 48 4.84 9.21 -10.26
C GLU A 48 4.86 10.56 -9.54
N ARG A 49 4.58 10.56 -8.24
CA ARG A 49 4.55 11.80 -7.46
C ARG A 49 5.90 12.16 -6.87
N GLY A 50 6.93 11.37 -7.14
CA GLY A 50 8.26 11.67 -6.64
C GLY A 50 8.49 11.28 -5.20
N ILE A 51 7.60 10.49 -4.60
CA ILE A 51 7.77 10.01 -3.24
C ILE A 51 8.69 8.80 -3.28
N ARG A 52 9.78 8.86 -2.54
CA ARG A 52 10.82 7.84 -2.62
C ARG A 52 10.97 7.01 -1.34
N GLU A 53 10.29 7.39 -0.26
CA GLU A 53 10.29 6.58 0.95
C GLU A 53 8.87 6.26 1.34
N LEU A 54 8.61 4.97 1.55
CA LEU A 54 7.27 4.48 1.83
C LEU A 54 7.31 3.57 3.04
N ARG A 55 6.13 3.37 3.64
CA ARG A 55 5.96 2.41 4.72
C ARG A 55 4.62 1.73 4.57
N PHE A 56 4.63 0.41 4.54
CA PHE A 56 3.41 -0.40 4.47
C PHE A 56 3.18 -1.04 5.83
N ILE A 57 2.06 -0.72 6.44
CA ILE A 57 1.72 -1.24 7.77
C ILE A 57 0.84 -2.47 7.58
N HIS A 58 1.38 -3.65 7.87
CA HIS A 58 0.66 -4.92 7.69
C HIS A 58 0.36 -5.62 9.00
N GLY A 59 0.90 -5.11 10.11
CA GLY A 59 0.69 -5.70 11.40
C GLY A 59 1.63 -6.85 11.67
N LYS A 60 1.60 -7.31 12.92
CA LYS A 60 2.52 -8.35 13.36
C LYS A 60 1.90 -9.75 13.36
N GLY A 61 0.71 -9.91 12.79
CA GLY A 61 -0.02 -11.16 12.85
C GLY A 61 0.78 -12.37 12.40
N ILE A 62 0.19 -13.21 11.55
CA ILE A 62 0.86 -14.45 11.14
C ILE A 62 1.85 -14.23 10.00
N GLY A 63 2.03 -13.01 9.57
CA GLY A 63 3.06 -12.67 8.59
C GLY A 63 2.67 -12.85 7.14
N VAL A 64 1.42 -13.22 6.86
CA VAL A 64 0.99 -13.46 5.48
C VAL A 64 1.06 -12.17 4.66
N GLN A 65 0.53 -11.08 5.18
CA GLN A 65 0.55 -9.82 4.46
C GLN A 65 1.97 -9.28 4.33
N ARG A 66 2.77 -9.43 5.38
CA ARG A 66 4.17 -9.05 5.33
C ARG A 66 4.89 -9.79 4.20
N GLN A 67 4.64 -11.08 4.09
CA GLN A 67 5.27 -11.88 3.04
C GLN A 67 4.82 -11.44 1.66
N THR A 68 3.52 -11.17 1.50
CA THR A 68 2.98 -10.70 0.23
C THR A 68 3.65 -9.40 -0.19
N VAL A 69 3.73 -8.44 0.74
CA VAL A 69 4.35 -7.15 0.47
C VAL A 69 5.81 -7.34 0.05
N ARG A 70 6.56 -8.13 0.81
CA ARG A 70 7.98 -8.31 0.52
C ARG A 70 8.23 -9.01 -0.80
N THR A 71 7.39 -9.97 -1.15
CA THR A 71 7.50 -10.64 -2.43
C THR A 71 7.31 -9.65 -3.58
N LEU A 72 6.33 -8.76 -3.46
CA LEU A 72 6.10 -7.75 -4.48
C LEU A 72 7.25 -6.76 -4.57
N LEU A 73 7.76 -6.32 -3.42
CA LEU A 73 8.86 -5.36 -3.40
C LEU A 73 10.12 -5.95 -4.02
N ALA A 74 10.38 -7.21 -3.76
CA ALA A 74 11.58 -7.86 -4.29
C ALA A 74 11.55 -7.96 -5.81
N ARG A 75 10.38 -7.90 -6.39
CA ARG A 75 10.22 -8.04 -7.85
C ARG A 75 10.04 -6.70 -8.56
N ASP A 76 9.92 -5.61 -7.82
CA ASP A 76 9.64 -4.32 -8.44
C ASP A 76 10.95 -3.59 -8.70
N ALA A 77 11.21 -3.28 -9.97
CA ALA A 77 12.46 -2.65 -10.37
C ALA A 77 12.63 -1.24 -9.79
N ARG A 78 11.55 -0.62 -9.36
CA ARG A 78 11.60 0.70 -8.76
C ARG A 78 12.08 0.68 -7.32
N VAL A 79 12.07 -0.49 -6.68
CA VAL A 79 12.46 -0.62 -5.29
C VAL A 79 13.95 -0.79 -5.18
N GLU A 80 14.59 0.12 -4.45
CA GLU A 80 16.02 0.07 -4.21
C GLU A 80 16.35 -0.81 -2.99
N ALA A 81 15.55 -0.67 -1.92
CA ALA A 81 15.78 -1.41 -0.68
C ALA A 81 14.49 -1.47 0.12
N PHE A 82 14.36 -2.48 0.96
CA PHE A 82 13.25 -2.56 1.91
C PHE A 82 13.66 -3.38 3.11
N GLY A 83 12.93 -3.22 4.21
CA GLY A 83 13.23 -3.96 5.43
C GLY A 83 12.20 -3.63 6.50
N ASP A 84 12.46 -4.11 7.72
CA ASP A 84 11.60 -3.78 8.84
C ASP A 84 11.69 -2.29 9.14
N ALA A 85 10.55 -1.70 9.49
CA ALA A 85 10.54 -0.30 9.92
C ALA A 85 11.24 -0.18 11.27
N PRO A 86 11.72 1.03 11.61
CA PRO A 86 12.24 1.25 12.96
C PRO A 86 11.18 0.97 14.01
N LEU A 87 11.60 0.66 15.23
CA LEU A 87 10.66 0.33 16.30
C LEU A 87 9.60 1.40 16.49
N GLU A 88 10.01 2.65 16.45
CA GLU A 88 9.08 3.76 16.65
C GLU A 88 8.12 3.92 15.48
N ALA A 89 8.38 3.27 14.36
CA ALA A 89 7.54 3.35 13.17
C ALA A 89 6.84 2.03 12.87
N GLY A 90 6.75 1.12 13.84
CA GLY A 90 6.01 -0.12 13.69
C GLY A 90 6.83 -1.39 13.79
N GLY A 91 8.16 -1.29 13.77
CA GLY A 91 9.00 -2.47 13.85
C GLY A 91 8.71 -3.43 12.70
N TRP A 92 8.68 -4.73 13.00
CA TRP A 92 8.44 -5.70 11.94
C TRP A 92 6.95 -5.81 11.58
N GLY A 93 6.08 -5.06 12.25
CA GLY A 93 4.68 -4.91 11.85
C GLY A 93 4.49 -3.97 10.68
N ALA A 94 5.56 -3.35 10.20
CA ALA A 94 5.55 -2.47 9.04
C ALA A 94 6.80 -2.70 8.23
N THR A 95 6.70 -2.52 6.90
CA THR A 95 7.84 -2.66 6.00
C THR A 95 8.18 -1.28 5.44
N TRP A 96 9.43 -0.89 5.66
CA TRP A 96 9.98 0.34 5.11
C TRP A 96 10.48 0.06 3.69
N VAL A 97 10.32 1.03 2.80
CA VAL A 97 10.71 0.88 1.40
C VAL A 97 11.40 2.15 0.93
N ARG A 98 12.50 1.97 0.20
CA ARG A 98 13.12 3.08 -0.53
C ARG A 98 13.05 2.79 -2.01
N LEU A 99 12.51 3.76 -2.75
CA LEU A 99 12.48 3.67 -4.22
C LEU A 99 13.72 4.32 -4.81
N ARG A 100 14.05 3.92 -6.02
CA ARG A 100 15.20 4.49 -6.71
C ARG A 100 14.94 5.96 -6.98
N SER A 101 16.00 6.73 -7.18
CA SER A 101 15.84 8.16 -7.37
C SER A 101 15.41 8.53 -8.79
N SER A 102 15.25 7.58 -9.65
CA SER A 102 14.58 7.78 -10.95
C SER A 102 14.94 6.67 -11.94
#